data_9db1cf358c09b45af857fc9fd5dc5a89
#
_entry.id   9db1cf358c09b45af857fc9fd5dc5a89
#
_cell.length_a   1.000
_cell.length_b   1.000
_cell.length_c   1.000
_cell.angle_alpha   90.00
_cell.angle_beta   90.00
_cell.angle_gamma   90.00
#
_symmetry.space_group_name_H-M   'P 1'
#
loop_
_entity.id
_entity.type
_entity.pdbx_description
1 polymer ?
#
loop_
_entity_poly.entity_id
_entity_poly.type
_entity_poly.pdbx_seq_one_letter_code
_entity_poly.pdbx_strand_id
1 'polypeptide(L)'
;AENAELFCDICQEYGGAGFQWSALAEERNKLWTMRHNGYYAVLASRPGARAIVTDICVPISALAQAVEETHADIARSAISGPILGHMGDGNFHAILLIDPNNASEYRAAMQISDRMAERALALGGTCTGEHGIGMGKLKFMEQEHGLAWEVMRGLKRQMDPLNILNPGKLLRQN
;
A
#
# COMPACT_ATOMS: atom_id res chain seq x y z
N ALA A 1 27.45 3.15 -10.11
CA ALA A 1 27.52 2.29 -11.30
C ALA A 1 27.48 0.81 -10.88
N GLU A 2 28.47 0.27 -10.20
CA GLU A 2 28.57 -1.16 -9.83
C GLU A 2 27.30 -1.73 -9.17
N ASN A 3 26.73 -1.06 -8.17
CA ASN A 3 25.50 -1.53 -7.51
C ASN A 3 24.28 -1.58 -8.45
N ALA A 4 24.22 -0.67 -9.44
CA ALA A 4 23.12 -0.66 -10.39
C ALA A 4 23.28 -1.78 -11.43
N GLU A 5 24.50 -2.08 -11.83
CA GLU A 5 24.82 -3.19 -12.73
C GLU A 5 24.54 -4.53 -12.06
N LEU A 6 25.00 -4.71 -10.81
CA LEU A 6 24.69 -5.91 -10.01
C LEU A 6 23.20 -6.10 -9.82
N PHE A 7 22.43 -5.02 -9.56
CA PHE A 7 20.98 -5.09 -9.42
C PHE A 7 20.31 -5.47 -10.75
N CYS A 8 20.83 -4.94 -11.88
CA CYS A 8 20.36 -5.30 -13.21
C CYS A 8 20.55 -6.80 -13.48
N ASP A 9 21.73 -7.34 -13.18
CA ASP A 9 22.05 -8.76 -13.38
C ASP A 9 21.14 -9.65 -12.54
N ILE A 10 20.95 -9.33 -11.26
CA ILE A 10 20.00 -10.04 -10.39
C ILE A 10 18.58 -9.97 -10.94
N CYS A 11 18.12 -8.79 -11.38
CA CYS A 11 16.77 -8.68 -11.98
C CYS A 11 16.62 -9.57 -13.21
N GLN A 12 17.63 -9.66 -14.06
CA GLN A 12 17.59 -10.51 -15.27
C GLN A 12 17.53 -12.01 -14.94
N GLU A 13 18.25 -12.47 -13.91
CA GLU A 13 18.18 -13.86 -13.42
C GLU A 13 16.76 -14.26 -13.01
N TYR A 14 15.97 -13.32 -12.51
CA TYR A 14 14.57 -13.53 -12.10
C TYR A 14 13.55 -13.10 -13.17
N GLY A 15 13.99 -12.96 -14.43
CA GLY A 15 13.10 -12.64 -15.56
C GLY A 15 12.72 -11.15 -15.65
N GLY A 16 13.37 -10.28 -14.92
CA GLY A 16 13.20 -8.84 -15.03
C GLY A 16 13.70 -8.31 -16.38
N ALA A 17 12.99 -7.33 -16.94
CA ALA A 17 13.34 -6.69 -18.20
C ALA A 17 13.16 -5.18 -18.13
N GLY A 18 13.87 -4.44 -19.00
CA GLY A 18 13.70 -3.00 -19.14
C GLY A 18 14.23 -2.20 -17.95
N PHE A 19 15.19 -2.74 -17.19
CA PHE A 19 15.83 -1.99 -16.11
C PHE A 19 16.53 -0.74 -16.62
N GLN A 20 16.24 0.39 -16.01
CA GLN A 20 16.81 1.69 -16.35
C GLN A 20 17.32 2.39 -15.10
N TRP A 21 18.52 2.92 -15.19
CA TRP A 21 19.12 3.74 -14.14
C TRP A 21 19.98 4.85 -14.75
N SER A 22 20.23 5.91 -14.02
CA SER A 22 21.16 6.95 -14.45
C SER A 22 21.80 7.68 -13.27
N ALA A 23 23.08 8.02 -13.42
CA ALA A 23 23.79 8.93 -12.54
C ALA A 23 23.50 10.40 -12.86
N LEU A 24 23.03 10.70 -14.08
CA LEU A 24 22.72 12.06 -14.52
C LEU A 24 21.41 12.54 -13.92
N ALA A 25 21.41 13.74 -13.30
CA ALA A 25 20.26 14.27 -12.61
C ALA A 25 19.04 14.45 -13.53
N GLU A 26 19.24 14.90 -14.76
CA GLU A 26 18.17 15.10 -15.73
C GLU A 26 17.46 13.79 -16.10
N GLU A 27 18.23 12.73 -16.35
CA GLU A 27 17.67 11.42 -16.70
C GLU A 27 16.95 10.79 -15.49
N ARG A 28 17.54 10.89 -14.29
CA ARG A 28 16.84 10.47 -13.06
C ARG A 28 15.51 11.20 -12.88
N ASN A 29 15.46 12.50 -13.17
CA ASN A 29 14.22 13.27 -13.08
C ASN A 29 13.17 12.77 -14.07
N LYS A 30 13.56 12.33 -15.27
CA LYS A 30 12.65 11.68 -16.22
C LYS A 30 12.10 10.37 -15.67
N LEU A 31 12.97 9.50 -15.09
CA LEU A 31 12.54 8.25 -14.44
C LEU A 31 11.58 8.52 -13.27
N TRP A 32 11.90 9.50 -12.41
CA TRP A 32 11.02 9.92 -11.34
C TRP A 32 9.68 10.47 -11.83
N THR A 33 9.66 11.21 -12.91
CA THR A 33 8.43 11.72 -13.54
C THR A 33 7.54 10.55 -13.99
N MET A 34 8.11 9.52 -14.59
CA MET A 34 7.35 8.31 -14.95
C MET A 34 6.76 7.63 -13.69
N ARG A 35 7.55 7.50 -12.63
CA ARG A 35 7.09 6.92 -11.35
C ARG A 35 5.94 7.74 -10.73
N HIS A 36 6.04 9.07 -10.71
CA HIS A 36 4.98 9.94 -10.19
C HIS A 36 3.70 9.89 -11.02
N ASN A 37 3.80 9.68 -12.33
CA ASN A 37 2.65 9.54 -13.22
C ASN A 37 2.04 8.13 -13.22
N GLY A 38 2.63 7.17 -12.52
CA GLY A 38 2.19 5.78 -12.49
C GLY A 38 0.72 5.62 -12.07
N TYR A 39 0.27 6.34 -11.05
CA TYR A 39 -1.13 6.35 -10.63
C TYR A 39 -2.08 6.78 -11.74
N TYR A 40 -1.76 7.87 -12.45
CA TYR A 40 -2.61 8.39 -13.53
C TYR A 40 -2.62 7.46 -14.74
N ALA A 41 -1.49 6.81 -15.04
CA ALA A 41 -1.42 5.80 -16.09
C ALA A 41 -2.29 4.59 -15.78
N VAL A 42 -2.28 4.12 -14.53
CA VAL A 42 -3.16 3.03 -14.06
C VAL A 42 -4.62 3.46 -14.18
N LEU A 43 -4.99 4.65 -13.72
CA LEU A 43 -6.36 5.14 -13.81
C LEU A 43 -6.83 5.27 -15.26
N ALA A 44 -5.96 5.73 -16.16
CA ALA A 44 -6.26 5.85 -17.59
C ALA A 44 -6.47 4.48 -18.29
N SER A 45 -5.95 3.38 -17.74
CA SER A 45 -6.12 2.03 -18.30
C SER A 45 -7.58 1.53 -18.25
N ARG A 46 -8.41 2.12 -17.38
CA ARG A 46 -9.85 1.83 -17.28
C ARG A 46 -10.65 3.14 -17.19
N PRO A 47 -11.02 3.75 -18.31
CA PRO A 47 -11.78 5.00 -18.32
C PRO A 47 -13.09 4.89 -17.51
N GLY A 48 -13.35 5.90 -16.68
CA GLY A 48 -14.51 5.94 -15.79
C GLY A 48 -14.36 5.17 -14.46
N ALA A 49 -13.25 4.43 -14.30
CA ALA A 49 -12.99 3.74 -13.04
C ALA A 49 -12.59 4.72 -11.93
N ARG A 50 -12.85 4.29 -10.69
CA ARG A 50 -12.29 4.88 -9.47
C ARG A 50 -11.19 3.96 -8.94
N ALA A 51 -10.10 4.51 -8.47
CA ALA A 51 -9.04 3.75 -7.82
C ALA A 51 -9.26 3.68 -6.30
N ILE A 52 -9.12 2.48 -5.73
CA ILE A 52 -8.90 2.26 -4.32
C ILE A 52 -7.44 1.89 -4.15
N VAL A 53 -6.67 2.75 -3.49
CA VAL A 53 -5.24 2.54 -3.26
C VAL A 53 -5.05 1.94 -1.87
N THR A 54 -4.44 0.76 -1.84
CA THR A 54 -4.07 0.11 -0.58
C THR A 54 -2.70 0.59 -0.12
N ASP A 55 -2.33 0.27 1.12
CA ASP A 55 -1.03 0.64 1.68
C ASP A 55 -0.71 -0.29 2.85
N ILE A 56 0.36 -1.06 2.71
CA ILE A 56 0.94 -1.90 3.76
C ILE A 56 2.45 -1.83 3.71
N CYS A 57 3.09 -2.20 4.81
CA CYS A 57 4.54 -2.40 4.85
C CYS A 57 4.84 -3.72 5.57
N VAL A 58 5.79 -4.49 5.05
CA VAL A 58 6.25 -5.75 5.62
C VAL A 58 7.78 -5.75 5.73
N PRO A 59 8.37 -6.59 6.57
CA PRO A 59 9.82 -6.82 6.53
C PRO A 59 10.27 -7.19 5.12
N ILE A 60 11.42 -6.68 4.67
CA ILE A 60 11.94 -6.91 3.31
C ILE A 60 12.02 -8.42 2.99
N SER A 61 12.39 -9.23 3.97
CA SER A 61 12.44 -10.69 3.83
C SER A 61 11.08 -11.35 3.53
N ALA A 62 9.98 -10.69 3.87
CA ALA A 62 8.61 -11.17 3.61
C ALA A 62 7.95 -10.49 2.39
N LEU A 63 8.65 -9.53 1.76
CA LEU A 63 8.06 -8.71 0.69
C LEU A 63 7.63 -9.55 -0.52
N ALA A 64 8.47 -10.45 -0.99
CA ALA A 64 8.15 -11.30 -2.13
C ALA A 64 6.86 -12.10 -1.88
N GLN A 65 6.77 -12.78 -0.73
CA GLN A 65 5.56 -13.52 -0.33
C GLN A 65 4.33 -12.61 -0.30
N ALA A 66 4.43 -11.44 0.34
CA ALA A 66 3.30 -10.52 0.46
C ALA A 66 2.80 -10.02 -0.91
N VAL A 67 3.72 -9.74 -1.83
CA VAL A 67 3.41 -9.31 -3.21
C VAL A 67 2.77 -10.45 -4.01
N GLU A 68 3.34 -11.65 -3.98
CA GLU A 68 2.81 -12.82 -4.69
C GLU A 68 1.40 -13.18 -4.24
N GLU A 69 1.17 -13.25 -2.93
CA GLU A 69 -0.15 -13.55 -2.38
C GLU A 69 -1.17 -12.43 -2.70
N THR A 70 -0.75 -11.17 -2.72
CA THR A 70 -1.60 -10.05 -3.13
C THR A 70 -1.94 -10.14 -4.62
N HIS A 71 -0.96 -10.46 -5.46
CA HIS A 71 -1.19 -10.69 -6.90
C HIS A 71 -2.19 -11.84 -7.12
N ALA A 72 -2.03 -12.95 -6.38
CA ALA A 72 -2.96 -14.07 -6.45
C ALA A 72 -4.38 -13.69 -5.99
N ASP A 73 -4.53 -12.85 -4.97
CA ASP A 73 -5.84 -12.34 -4.54
C ASP A 73 -6.51 -11.48 -5.62
N ILE A 74 -5.74 -10.61 -6.27
CA ILE A 74 -6.24 -9.77 -7.38
C ILE A 74 -6.62 -10.65 -8.57
N ALA A 75 -5.78 -11.61 -8.96
CA ALA A 75 -6.02 -12.50 -10.10
C ALA A 75 -7.29 -13.36 -9.92
N ARG A 76 -7.66 -13.69 -8.67
CA ARG A 76 -8.90 -14.41 -8.35
C ARG A 76 -10.13 -13.52 -8.29
N SER A 77 -9.96 -12.22 -8.39
CA SER A 77 -11.03 -11.23 -8.35
C SER A 77 -11.48 -10.80 -9.75
N ALA A 78 -12.62 -10.11 -9.82
CA ALA A 78 -13.12 -9.54 -11.07
C ALA A 78 -12.57 -8.13 -11.35
N ILE A 79 -11.66 -7.64 -10.52
CA ILE A 79 -11.12 -6.28 -10.63
C ILE A 79 -9.64 -6.28 -11.03
N SER A 80 -9.23 -5.24 -11.73
CA SER A 80 -7.81 -4.99 -12.05
C SER A 80 -7.13 -4.25 -10.92
N GLY A 81 -5.86 -4.56 -10.68
CA GLY A 81 -5.11 -3.93 -9.60
C GLY A 81 -3.60 -4.11 -9.75
N PRO A 82 -2.91 -3.28 -10.56
CA PRO A 82 -1.46 -3.31 -10.59
C PRO A 82 -0.86 -2.96 -9.24
N ILE A 83 0.30 -3.55 -8.95
CA ILE A 83 1.05 -3.34 -7.72
C ILE A 83 2.20 -2.38 -8.00
N LEU A 84 2.34 -1.37 -7.17
CA LEU A 84 3.42 -0.39 -7.17
C LEU A 84 3.96 -0.26 -5.74
N GLY A 85 5.21 0.13 -5.57
CA GLY A 85 5.70 0.31 -4.20
C GLY A 85 7.10 0.88 -4.09
N HIS A 86 7.49 1.07 -2.83
CA HIS A 86 8.82 1.41 -2.37
C HIS A 86 9.49 0.11 -1.88
N MET A 87 9.86 -0.77 -2.84
CA MET A 87 10.29 -2.14 -2.55
C MET A 87 11.49 -2.21 -1.60
N GLY A 88 12.39 -1.21 -1.65
CA GLY A 88 13.54 -1.11 -0.73
C GLY A 88 13.16 -0.90 0.72
N ASP A 89 11.94 -0.41 0.99
CA ASP A 89 11.42 -0.13 2.33
C ASP A 89 10.40 -1.19 2.79
N GLY A 90 10.06 -2.15 1.95
CA GLY A 90 9.02 -3.16 2.22
C GLY A 90 7.59 -2.63 2.08
N ASN A 91 7.42 -1.40 1.60
CA ASN A 91 6.12 -0.76 1.39
C ASN A 91 5.61 -0.98 -0.04
N PHE A 92 4.35 -1.36 -0.19
CA PHE A 92 3.73 -1.45 -1.50
C PHE A 92 2.21 -1.21 -1.46
N HIS A 93 1.68 -0.90 -2.64
CA HIS A 93 0.29 -0.54 -2.88
C HIS A 93 -0.28 -1.38 -4.01
N ALA A 94 -1.52 -1.82 -3.89
CA ALA A 94 -2.34 -2.24 -5.02
C ALA A 94 -3.28 -1.08 -5.39
N ILE A 95 -3.32 -0.73 -6.67
CA ILE A 95 -4.22 0.30 -7.20
C ILE A 95 -5.42 -0.41 -7.81
N LEU A 96 -6.42 -0.70 -6.97
CA LEU A 96 -7.58 -1.48 -7.35
C LEU A 96 -8.59 -0.62 -8.11
N LEU A 97 -8.80 -0.91 -9.38
CA LEU A 97 -9.73 -0.17 -10.26
C LEU A 97 -11.14 -0.76 -10.17
N ILE A 98 -12.09 0.08 -9.79
CA ILE A 98 -13.51 -0.30 -9.67
C ILE A 98 -14.41 0.62 -10.47
N ASP A 99 -15.53 0.11 -10.94
CA ASP A 99 -16.66 0.93 -11.38
C ASP A 99 -17.32 1.55 -10.13
N PRO A 100 -17.39 2.89 -10.01
CA PRO A 100 -17.99 3.55 -8.85
C PRO A 100 -19.48 3.20 -8.64
N ASN A 101 -20.17 2.71 -9.66
CA ASN A 101 -21.57 2.29 -9.61
C ASN A 101 -21.74 0.78 -9.31
N ASN A 102 -20.62 0.02 -9.22
CA ASN A 102 -20.65 -1.40 -8.99
C ASN A 102 -20.28 -1.75 -7.54
N ALA A 103 -21.30 -1.92 -6.70
CA ALA A 103 -21.10 -2.26 -5.29
C ALA A 103 -20.38 -3.60 -5.06
N SER A 104 -20.41 -4.54 -6.01
CA SER A 104 -19.71 -5.82 -5.87
C SER A 104 -18.21 -5.64 -6.11
N GLU A 105 -17.80 -4.81 -7.08
CA GLU A 105 -16.39 -4.47 -7.27
C GLU A 105 -15.82 -3.71 -6.08
N TYR A 106 -16.59 -2.76 -5.52
CA TYR A 106 -16.19 -2.07 -4.29
C TYR A 106 -15.95 -3.05 -3.14
N ARG A 107 -16.88 -3.99 -2.89
CA ARG A 107 -16.70 -5.00 -1.84
C ARG A 107 -15.50 -5.89 -2.09
N ALA A 108 -15.27 -6.32 -3.34
CA ALA A 108 -14.11 -7.13 -3.70
C ALA A 108 -12.79 -6.38 -3.43
N ALA A 109 -12.70 -5.10 -3.80
CA ALA A 109 -11.54 -4.27 -3.53
C ALA A 109 -11.28 -4.11 -2.02
N MET A 110 -12.33 -3.87 -1.22
CA MET A 110 -12.19 -3.76 0.23
C MET A 110 -11.75 -5.07 0.86
N GLN A 111 -12.24 -6.22 0.39
CA GLN A 111 -11.79 -7.53 0.86
C GLN A 111 -10.31 -7.80 0.53
N ILE A 112 -9.84 -7.40 -0.65
CA ILE A 112 -8.41 -7.49 -0.99
C ILE A 112 -7.59 -6.60 -0.06
N SER A 113 -8.01 -5.34 0.13
CA SER A 113 -7.35 -4.40 1.05
C SER A 113 -7.26 -4.94 2.47
N ASP A 114 -8.32 -5.56 2.96
CA ASP A 114 -8.36 -6.15 4.31
C ASP A 114 -7.40 -7.34 4.42
N ARG A 115 -7.43 -8.27 3.45
CA ARG A 115 -6.48 -9.41 3.44
C ARG A 115 -5.03 -8.95 3.33
N MET A 116 -4.75 -7.88 2.60
CA MET A 116 -3.39 -7.31 2.55
C MET A 116 -2.95 -6.82 3.93
N ALA A 117 -3.81 -6.10 4.65
CA ALA A 117 -3.50 -5.62 5.99
C ALA A 117 -3.31 -6.77 7.00
N GLU A 118 -4.21 -7.76 7.00
CA GLU A 118 -4.10 -8.96 7.85
C GLU A 118 -2.82 -9.75 7.56
N ARG A 119 -2.46 -9.91 6.28
CA ARG A 119 -1.21 -10.53 5.85
C ARG A 119 0.01 -9.76 6.34
N ALA A 120 0.01 -8.44 6.19
CA ALA A 120 1.10 -7.61 6.67
C ALA A 120 1.34 -7.79 8.18
N LEU A 121 0.28 -7.78 8.98
CA LEU A 121 0.36 -8.01 10.43
C LEU A 121 0.85 -9.43 10.76
N ALA A 122 0.37 -10.45 10.05
CA ALA A 122 0.81 -11.84 10.24
C ALA A 122 2.30 -12.04 9.89
N LEU A 123 2.84 -11.25 8.97
CA LEU A 123 4.25 -11.25 8.57
C LEU A 123 5.13 -10.34 9.44
N GLY A 124 4.61 -9.76 10.51
CA GLY A 124 5.34 -8.85 11.41
C GLY A 124 5.54 -7.45 10.84
N GLY A 125 4.71 -7.06 9.88
CA GLY A 125 4.65 -5.73 9.30
C GLY A 125 3.59 -4.83 9.94
N THR A 126 3.12 -3.85 9.18
CA THR A 126 2.10 -2.88 9.61
C THR A 126 0.98 -2.75 8.58
N CYS A 127 -0.24 -2.51 9.06
CA CYS A 127 -1.40 -2.30 8.20
C CYS A 127 -1.34 -0.98 7.42
N THR A 128 -0.40 -0.09 7.70
CA THR A 128 -0.18 1.15 6.97
C THR A 128 1.30 1.48 6.89
N GLY A 129 1.83 1.63 5.67
CA GLY A 129 3.20 2.07 5.46
C GLY A 129 3.34 3.59 5.56
N GLU A 130 2.56 4.32 4.76
CA GLU A 130 2.68 5.78 4.65
C GLU A 130 1.35 6.54 4.65
N HIS A 131 0.21 5.91 4.33
CA HIS A 131 -1.08 6.60 4.18
C HIS A 131 -1.79 6.92 5.49
N GLY A 132 -1.39 6.29 6.59
CA GLY A 132 -2.00 6.45 7.91
C GLY A 132 -3.28 5.62 8.10
N ILE A 133 -3.81 5.67 9.30
CA ILE A 133 -4.91 4.84 9.77
C ILE A 133 -6.29 5.40 9.35
N GLY A 134 -6.48 6.70 9.53
CA GLY A 134 -7.76 7.35 9.27
C GLY A 134 -8.92 6.65 9.99
N MET A 135 -9.98 6.34 9.23
CA MET A 135 -11.12 5.54 9.68
C MET A 135 -11.05 4.10 9.15
N GLY A 136 -10.44 3.91 7.98
CA GLY A 136 -10.47 2.63 7.25
C GLY A 136 -9.70 1.51 7.91
N LYS A 137 -8.63 1.84 8.63
CA LYS A 137 -7.72 0.87 9.26
C LYS A 137 -7.88 0.77 10.78
N LEU A 138 -8.84 1.49 11.38
CA LEU A 138 -9.12 1.45 12.82
C LEU A 138 -9.34 0.04 13.37
N LYS A 139 -9.89 -0.85 12.57
CA LYS A 139 -10.17 -2.24 12.96
C LYS A 139 -8.91 -3.07 13.20
N PHE A 140 -7.76 -2.65 12.69
CA PHE A 140 -6.48 -3.35 12.84
C PHE A 140 -5.65 -2.85 14.03
N MET A 141 -5.99 -1.71 14.60
CA MET A 141 -5.18 -1.03 15.64
C MET A 141 -4.98 -1.88 16.89
N GLU A 142 -6.00 -2.59 17.35
CA GLU A 142 -5.89 -3.45 18.52
C GLU A 142 -5.00 -4.66 18.26
N GLN A 143 -5.12 -5.27 17.08
CA GLN A 143 -4.29 -6.38 16.66
C GLN A 143 -2.82 -5.99 16.51
N GLU A 144 -2.55 -4.80 15.93
CA GLU A 144 -1.20 -4.33 15.65
C GLU A 144 -0.48 -3.82 16.90
N HIS A 145 -1.20 -3.10 17.78
CA HIS A 145 -0.58 -2.33 18.86
C HIS A 145 -0.93 -2.83 20.28
N GLY A 146 -1.95 -3.66 20.41
CA GLY A 146 -2.36 -4.19 21.72
C GLY A 146 -2.57 -3.08 22.76
N LEU A 147 -1.93 -3.21 23.91
CA LEU A 147 -2.03 -2.22 25.00
C LEU A 147 -1.49 -0.85 24.65
N ALA A 148 -0.56 -0.73 23.70
CA ALA A 148 -0.06 0.58 23.26
C ALA A 148 -1.16 1.44 22.64
N TRP A 149 -2.17 0.81 22.03
CA TRP A 149 -3.32 1.55 21.50
C TRP A 149 -4.12 2.26 22.60
N GLU A 150 -4.26 1.65 23.78
CA GLU A 150 -4.90 2.30 24.93
C GLU A 150 -4.11 3.53 25.41
N VAL A 151 -2.78 3.49 25.37
CA VAL A 151 -1.94 4.64 25.66
C VAL A 151 -2.19 5.76 24.65
N MET A 152 -2.25 5.46 23.34
CA MET A 152 -2.57 6.43 22.29
C MET A 152 -3.96 7.07 22.52
N ARG A 153 -4.96 6.28 22.92
CA ARG A 153 -6.30 6.78 23.27
C ARG A 153 -6.27 7.70 24.50
N GLY A 154 -5.46 7.35 25.51
CA GLY A 154 -5.26 8.19 26.69
C GLY A 154 -4.66 9.54 26.34
N LEU A 155 -3.59 9.54 25.52
CA LEU A 155 -2.97 10.77 25.02
C LEU A 155 -3.96 11.64 24.24
N LYS A 156 -4.73 11.05 23.33
CA LYS A 156 -5.75 11.76 22.56
C LYS A 156 -6.76 12.45 23.48
N ARG A 157 -7.28 11.75 24.48
CA ARG A 157 -8.25 12.32 25.42
C ARG A 157 -7.68 13.49 26.24
N GLN A 158 -6.40 13.43 26.60
CA GLN A 158 -5.74 14.52 27.31
C GLN A 158 -5.50 15.73 26.42
N MET A 159 -5.09 15.53 25.18
CA MET A 159 -4.77 16.62 24.25
C MET A 159 -6.02 17.24 23.61
N ASP A 160 -7.09 16.51 23.50
CA ASP A 160 -8.35 16.92 22.86
C ASP A 160 -9.56 16.44 23.68
N PRO A 161 -9.77 17.02 24.88
CA PRO A 161 -10.85 16.61 25.76
C PRO A 161 -12.25 16.87 25.18
N LEU A 162 -12.37 17.82 24.26
CA LEU A 162 -13.62 18.14 23.57
C LEU A 162 -13.82 17.30 22.30
N ASN A 163 -12.83 16.49 21.92
CA ASN A 163 -12.84 15.62 20.75
C ASN A 163 -13.23 16.33 19.43
N ILE A 164 -12.68 17.51 19.22
CA ILE A 164 -12.91 18.35 18.04
C ILE A 164 -11.83 18.17 16.96
N LEU A 165 -10.66 17.60 17.30
CA LEU A 165 -9.56 17.37 16.37
C LEU A 165 -9.70 15.99 15.71
N ASN A 166 -10.10 15.99 14.44
CA ASN A 166 -10.27 14.76 13.65
C ASN A 166 -11.08 13.67 14.39
N PRO A 167 -12.32 13.94 14.80
CA PRO A 167 -13.12 13.01 15.57
C PRO A 167 -13.36 11.70 14.80
N GLY A 168 -13.24 10.55 15.47
CA GLY A 168 -13.44 9.23 14.89
C GLY A 168 -12.33 8.72 13.96
N LYS A 169 -11.22 9.46 13.82
CA LYS A 169 -10.05 9.02 13.06
C LYS A 169 -8.94 8.58 14.01
N LEU A 170 -8.16 7.57 13.61
CA LEU A 170 -7.09 6.94 14.38
C LEU A 170 -7.60 6.21 15.64
N LEU A 171 -8.58 6.72 16.32
CA LEU A 171 -9.11 6.21 17.59
C LEU A 171 -10.64 6.13 17.51
N ARG A 172 -11.22 5.01 17.98
CA ARG A 172 -12.68 4.90 18.13
C ARG A 172 -13.13 5.80 19.29
N GLN A 173 -14.24 6.48 19.06
CA GLN A 173 -15.02 7.06 20.18
C GLN A 173 -15.74 5.90 20.87
N ASN A 174 -15.63 5.84 22.17
CA ASN A 174 -16.52 5.02 22.98
C ASN A 174 -17.74 5.85 23.33
#